data_de479467c5f9c0df13fb44738757ff1e
#
_entry.id   de479467c5f9c0df13fb44738757ff1e
#
_cell.length_a   1.000
_cell.length_b   1.000
_cell.length_c   1.000
_cell.angle_alpha   90.00
_cell.angle_beta   90.00
_cell.angle_gamma   90.00
#
_symmetry.space_group_name_H-M   'P 1'
#
loop_
_entity.id
_entity.type
_entity.pdbx_description
1 polymer ?
#
loop_
_entity_poly.entity_id
_entity_poly.type
_entity_poly.pdbx_seq_one_letter_code
_entity_poly.pdbx_strand_id
1 'polypeptide(L)'
;MFGGNSNWRGPVWFPLNYLMVTVLERYHRFYGDEFTIEYPTGSGQQLHLGEVAANLADRMISIFTSDQNGRRACFGGTELMQTDPAWHDNLIFSEYFHGDNGAAIGAFHQTGWTGVIADLIRRRHGDVESLGDVIRRISMAPEPTAPEPTAAGQAETVP
;
A
#
# COMPACT_ATOMS: atom_id res chain seq x y z
N MET A 1 -25.31 -4.39 9.29
CA MET A 1 -25.09 -5.54 8.37
C MET A 1 -24.71 -4.98 7.01
N PHE A 2 -23.54 -5.32 6.50
CA PHE A 2 -23.12 -4.94 5.16
C PHE A 2 -23.62 -5.98 4.15
N GLY A 3 -24.04 -5.52 2.97
CA GLY A 3 -24.50 -6.39 1.89
C GLY A 3 -24.83 -5.59 0.64
N GLY A 4 -24.74 -6.23 -0.52
CA GLY A 4 -24.98 -5.58 -1.81
C GLY A 4 -24.12 -4.33 -2.01
N ASN A 5 -24.74 -3.27 -2.49
CA ASN A 5 -24.04 -2.03 -2.79
C ASN A 5 -23.43 -1.31 -1.56
N SER A 6 -24.03 -1.46 -0.37
CA SER A 6 -23.53 -0.85 0.86
C SER A 6 -22.20 -1.45 1.32
N ASN A 7 -21.88 -2.67 0.93
CA ASN A 7 -20.62 -3.33 1.24
C ASN A 7 -19.39 -2.60 0.63
N TRP A 8 -19.57 -1.89 -0.46
CA TRP A 8 -18.49 -1.15 -1.15
C TRP A 8 -18.37 0.32 -0.72
N ARG A 9 -19.30 0.87 0.05
CA ARG A 9 -19.36 2.31 0.33
C ARG A 9 -18.90 2.70 1.74
N GLY A 10 -19.14 1.89 2.74
CA GLY A 10 -18.81 2.22 4.13
C GLY A 10 -17.45 1.67 4.58
N PRO A 11 -17.14 0.42 4.27
CA PRO A 11 -15.89 -0.22 4.68
C PRO A 11 -14.66 0.33 3.98
N VAL A 12 -13.51 0.14 4.64
CA VAL A 12 -12.17 0.38 4.06
C VAL A 12 -11.70 -0.87 3.35
N TRP A 13 -11.51 -0.77 2.03
CA TRP A 13 -10.98 -1.80 1.15
C TRP A 13 -9.54 -1.45 0.78
N PHE A 14 -8.57 -2.20 1.26
CA PHE A 14 -7.16 -1.84 1.11
C PHE A 14 -6.71 -1.69 -0.34
N PRO A 15 -6.99 -2.59 -1.28
CA PRO A 15 -6.55 -2.43 -2.66
C PRO A 15 -7.11 -1.19 -3.34
N LEU A 16 -8.38 -0.85 -3.10
CA LEU A 16 -9.00 0.34 -3.69
C LEU A 16 -8.39 1.63 -3.14
N ASN A 17 -8.19 1.71 -1.82
CA ASN A 17 -7.56 2.86 -1.19
C ASN A 17 -6.07 2.95 -1.55
N TYR A 18 -5.36 1.83 -1.68
CA TYR A 18 -3.99 1.77 -2.17
C TYR A 18 -3.86 2.36 -3.59
N LEU A 19 -4.77 1.99 -4.49
CA LEU A 19 -4.82 2.56 -5.83
C LEU A 19 -5.10 4.07 -5.79
N MET A 20 -5.99 4.52 -4.90
CA MET A 20 -6.29 5.95 -4.73
C MET A 20 -5.05 6.72 -4.28
N VAL A 21 -4.32 6.24 -3.27
CA VAL A 21 -3.05 6.82 -2.81
C VAL A 21 -2.06 6.93 -3.98
N THR A 22 -1.89 5.83 -4.73
CA THR A 22 -0.97 5.80 -5.88
C THR A 22 -1.37 6.79 -6.98
N VAL A 23 -2.66 6.94 -7.24
CA VAL A 23 -3.18 7.90 -8.24
C VAL A 23 -2.93 9.34 -7.80
N LEU A 24 -3.17 9.66 -6.53
CA LEU A 24 -2.93 10.99 -5.98
C LEU A 24 -1.44 11.36 -6.02
N GLU A 25 -0.54 10.44 -5.71
CA GLU A 25 0.91 10.65 -5.84
C GLU A 25 1.32 10.93 -7.30
N ARG A 26 0.71 10.23 -8.26
CA ARG A 26 0.98 10.46 -9.69
C ARG A 26 0.46 11.81 -10.16
N TYR A 27 -0.73 12.19 -9.75
CA TYR A 27 -1.27 13.52 -10.06
C TYR A 27 -0.46 14.64 -9.41
N HIS A 28 0.03 14.43 -8.19
CA HIS A 28 0.93 15.38 -7.55
C HIS A 28 2.22 15.60 -8.37
N ARG A 29 2.82 14.52 -8.90
CA ARG A 29 3.99 14.65 -9.79
C ARG A 29 3.70 15.41 -11.09
N PHE A 30 2.47 15.37 -11.55
CA PHE A 30 2.04 16.09 -12.76
C PHE A 30 1.72 17.55 -12.49
N TYR A 31 0.98 17.83 -11.42
CA TYR A 31 0.49 19.18 -11.11
C TYR A 31 1.45 19.98 -10.23
N GLY A 32 2.34 19.32 -9.47
CA GLY A 32 3.27 19.96 -8.54
C GLY A 32 2.60 20.47 -7.25
N ASP A 33 3.35 21.21 -6.46
CA ASP A 33 2.95 21.71 -5.14
C ASP A 33 1.94 22.86 -5.22
N GLU A 34 1.89 23.58 -6.34
CA GLU A 34 1.00 24.73 -6.54
C GLU A 34 -0.48 24.31 -6.64
N PHE A 35 -0.76 23.06 -7.02
CA PHE A 35 -2.12 22.55 -7.10
C PHE A 35 -2.56 22.02 -5.74
N THR A 36 -3.39 22.78 -5.04
CA THR A 36 -3.92 22.43 -3.73
C THR A 36 -5.43 22.23 -3.73
N ILE A 37 -5.91 21.43 -2.82
CA ILE A 37 -7.33 21.21 -2.54
C ILE A 37 -7.61 21.35 -1.05
N GLU A 38 -8.85 21.69 -0.69
CA GLU A 38 -9.26 21.66 0.70
C GLU A 38 -9.35 20.22 1.22
N TYR A 39 -8.56 19.91 2.24
CA TYR A 39 -8.56 18.58 2.85
C TYR A 39 -8.31 18.62 4.37
N PRO A 40 -9.16 17.93 5.18
CA PRO A 40 -10.48 17.38 4.81
C PRO A 40 -11.47 18.48 4.37
N THR A 41 -12.48 18.08 3.61
CA THR A 41 -13.54 19.01 3.18
C THR A 41 -14.15 19.73 4.38
N GLY A 42 -14.29 21.05 4.30
CA GLY A 42 -14.81 21.90 5.37
C GLY A 42 -13.80 22.29 6.44
N SER A 43 -12.52 21.91 6.29
CA SER A 43 -11.45 22.25 7.26
C SER A 43 -10.84 23.64 7.03
N GLY A 44 -10.98 24.21 5.83
CA GLY A 44 -10.24 25.40 5.39
C GLY A 44 -8.76 25.16 5.09
N GLN A 45 -8.24 23.96 5.35
CA GLN A 45 -6.84 23.61 5.12
C GLN A 45 -6.60 23.25 3.65
N GLN A 46 -5.62 23.91 3.01
CA GLN A 46 -5.22 23.62 1.63
C GLN A 46 -3.99 22.72 1.64
N LEU A 47 -4.10 21.54 1.00
CA LEU A 47 -3.02 20.56 0.88
C LEU A 47 -2.80 20.22 -0.60
N HIS A 48 -1.54 20.03 -1.01
CA HIS A 48 -1.26 19.45 -2.32
C HIS A 48 -1.54 17.94 -2.34
N LEU A 49 -1.71 17.36 -3.52
CA LEU A 49 -2.17 15.97 -3.66
C LEU A 49 -1.23 14.94 -3.01
N GLY A 50 0.07 15.24 -2.93
CA GLY A 50 1.04 14.39 -2.24
C GLY A 50 0.80 14.32 -0.72
N GLU A 51 0.47 15.46 -0.09
CA GLU A 51 0.10 15.50 1.33
C GLU A 51 -1.21 14.76 1.59
N VAL A 52 -2.19 14.90 0.71
CA VAL A 52 -3.45 14.13 0.78
C VAL A 52 -3.18 12.63 0.68
N ALA A 53 -2.35 12.21 -0.27
CA ALA A 53 -1.94 10.81 -0.43
C ALA A 53 -1.23 10.27 0.83
N ALA A 54 -0.30 11.04 1.39
CA ALA A 54 0.40 10.70 2.62
C ALA A 54 -0.56 10.54 3.80
N ASN A 55 -1.49 11.46 3.97
CA ASN A 55 -2.50 11.39 5.04
C ASN A 55 -3.38 10.14 4.91
N LEU A 56 -3.83 9.82 3.70
CA LEU A 56 -4.62 8.60 3.46
C LEU A 56 -3.80 7.33 3.75
N ALA A 57 -2.53 7.28 3.34
CA ALA A 57 -1.64 6.18 3.64
C ALA A 57 -1.44 6.00 5.15
N ASP A 58 -1.18 7.09 5.89
CA ASP A 58 -1.02 7.06 7.35
C ASP A 58 -2.29 6.55 8.06
N ARG A 59 -3.47 6.96 7.60
CA ARG A 59 -4.75 6.45 8.13
C ARG A 59 -4.93 4.95 7.88
N MET A 60 -4.52 4.43 6.71
CA MET A 60 -4.54 3.00 6.43
C MET A 60 -3.55 2.24 7.31
N ILE A 61 -2.33 2.77 7.48
CA ILE A 61 -1.30 2.20 8.33
C ILE A 61 -1.75 2.14 9.79
N SER A 62 -2.44 3.18 10.28
CA SER A 62 -2.92 3.25 11.66
C SER A 62 -3.92 2.14 12.03
N ILE A 63 -4.56 1.50 11.06
CA ILE A 63 -5.43 0.32 11.31
C ILE A 63 -4.62 -0.85 11.90
N PHE A 64 -3.35 -0.98 11.50
CA PHE A 64 -2.47 -2.08 11.90
C PHE A 64 -1.44 -1.72 12.98
N THR A 65 -1.14 -0.45 13.16
CA THR A 65 -0.19 -0.02 14.19
C THR A 65 -0.86 0.07 15.56
N SER A 66 -0.06 -0.14 16.62
CA SER A 66 -0.55 0.01 17.98
C SER A 66 -0.75 1.48 18.34
N ASP A 67 -1.82 1.78 19.04
CA ASP A 67 -2.07 3.07 19.64
C ASP A 67 -1.25 3.27 20.93
N GLN A 68 -1.47 4.39 21.63
CA GLN A 68 -0.79 4.74 22.90
C GLN A 68 -1.06 3.73 24.02
N ASN A 69 -2.12 2.94 23.93
CA ASN A 69 -2.49 1.89 24.89
C ASN A 69 -2.03 0.50 24.44
N GLY A 70 -1.26 0.41 23.37
CA GLY A 70 -0.82 -0.84 22.78
C GLY A 70 -1.90 -1.59 21.97
N ARG A 71 -3.06 -0.97 21.72
CA ARG A 71 -4.18 -1.61 21.02
C ARG A 71 -4.11 -1.32 19.51
N ARG A 72 -4.56 -2.29 18.71
CA ARG A 72 -4.65 -2.16 17.24
C ARG A 72 -6.09 -2.06 16.81
N ALA A 73 -6.41 -1.11 15.95
CA ALA A 73 -7.76 -0.93 15.44
C ALA A 73 -8.27 -2.19 14.70
N CYS A 74 -7.42 -2.88 13.95
CA CYS A 74 -7.79 -4.11 13.23
C CYS A 74 -8.33 -5.23 14.13
N PHE A 75 -7.94 -5.29 15.39
CA PHE A 75 -8.45 -6.29 16.34
C PHE A 75 -9.79 -5.92 16.96
N GLY A 76 -10.26 -4.69 16.74
CA GLY A 76 -11.55 -4.22 17.26
C GLY A 76 -11.70 -4.44 18.77
N GLY A 77 -12.87 -4.94 19.17
CA GLY A 77 -13.17 -5.25 20.57
C GLY A 77 -12.76 -6.65 21.05
N THR A 78 -11.95 -7.39 20.29
CA THR A 78 -11.55 -8.76 20.65
C THR A 78 -10.36 -8.73 21.62
N GLU A 79 -10.63 -8.78 22.91
CA GLU A 79 -9.59 -8.67 23.96
C GLU A 79 -8.48 -9.71 23.83
N LEU A 80 -8.79 -10.93 23.43
CA LEU A 80 -7.80 -11.97 23.18
C LEU A 80 -6.72 -11.50 22.18
N MET A 81 -7.14 -10.91 21.07
CA MET A 81 -6.21 -10.42 20.04
C MET A 81 -5.43 -9.17 20.50
N GLN A 82 -6.00 -8.39 21.42
CA GLN A 82 -5.37 -7.18 21.92
C GLN A 82 -4.30 -7.46 22.99
N THR A 83 -4.44 -8.53 23.76
CA THR A 83 -3.66 -8.71 25.00
C THR A 83 -2.87 -10.01 25.08
N ASP A 84 -3.27 -11.06 24.39
CA ASP A 84 -2.59 -12.35 24.41
C ASP A 84 -1.31 -12.28 23.54
N PRO A 85 -0.12 -12.61 24.10
CA PRO A 85 1.13 -12.53 23.36
C PRO A 85 1.19 -13.38 22.10
N ALA A 86 0.43 -14.50 22.05
CA ALA A 86 0.37 -15.34 20.85
C ALA A 86 -0.43 -14.69 19.70
N TRP A 87 -1.33 -13.75 20.01
CA TRP A 87 -2.16 -13.08 19.02
C TRP A 87 -1.74 -11.64 18.74
N HIS A 88 -1.29 -10.91 19.75
CA HIS A 88 -0.98 -9.49 19.64
C HIS A 88 0.00 -9.14 18.51
N ASP A 89 1.01 -9.97 18.31
CA ASP A 89 2.03 -9.76 17.26
C ASP A 89 1.78 -10.54 15.97
N ASN A 90 0.71 -11.34 15.93
CA ASN A 90 0.30 -12.10 14.76
C ASN A 90 -0.81 -11.37 13.99
N LEU A 91 -0.41 -10.46 13.10
CA LEU A 91 -1.35 -9.69 12.29
C LEU A 91 -2.12 -10.58 11.30
N ILE A 92 -3.43 -10.41 11.28
CA ILE A 92 -4.33 -11.11 10.36
C ILE A 92 -4.80 -10.12 9.29
N PHE A 93 -4.65 -10.50 8.03
CA PHE A 93 -5.13 -9.71 6.90
C PHE A 93 -6.58 -10.05 6.61
N SER A 94 -7.49 -9.20 7.06
CA SER A 94 -8.93 -9.35 6.81
C SER A 94 -9.33 -8.72 5.47
N GLU A 95 -10.47 -9.12 4.97
CA GLU A 95 -10.98 -8.73 3.65
C GLU A 95 -11.23 -7.23 3.55
N TYR A 96 -11.81 -6.62 4.59
CA TYR A 96 -12.08 -5.18 4.70
C TYR A 96 -12.21 -4.76 6.16
N PHE A 97 -12.34 -3.45 6.40
CA PHE A 97 -12.33 -2.89 7.74
C PHE A 97 -13.49 -1.90 7.92
N HIS A 98 -13.95 -1.75 9.16
CA HIS A 98 -15.01 -0.83 9.49
C HIS A 98 -14.54 0.63 9.29
N GLY A 99 -15.33 1.44 8.57
CA GLY A 99 -14.94 2.79 8.18
C GLY A 99 -14.74 3.76 9.35
N ASP A 100 -15.46 3.54 10.47
CA ASP A 100 -15.41 4.46 11.61
C ASP A 100 -14.31 4.11 12.63
N ASN A 101 -14.02 2.82 12.83
CA ASN A 101 -13.14 2.37 13.91
C ASN A 101 -12.00 1.43 13.47
N GLY A 102 -11.91 1.07 12.19
CA GLY A 102 -10.85 0.24 11.66
C GLY A 102 -10.92 -1.24 12.04
N ALA A 103 -11.96 -1.70 12.72
CA ALA A 103 -12.10 -3.10 13.10
C ALA A 103 -12.18 -4.01 11.87
N ALA A 104 -11.46 -5.14 11.90
CA ALA A 104 -11.44 -6.11 10.82
C ALA A 104 -12.79 -6.80 10.62
N ILE A 105 -13.19 -6.97 9.38
CA ILE A 105 -14.45 -7.57 8.95
C ILE A 105 -14.19 -8.47 7.73
N GLY A 106 -15.07 -9.45 7.51
CA GLY A 106 -15.00 -10.36 6.38
C GLY A 106 -14.06 -11.53 6.61
N ALA A 107 -13.62 -12.15 5.53
CA ALA A 107 -12.77 -13.32 5.57
C ALA A 107 -11.33 -12.97 6.01
N PHE A 108 -10.68 -13.91 6.70
CA PHE A 108 -9.28 -13.80 7.12
C PHE A 108 -8.32 -14.34 6.04
N HIS A 109 -7.03 -14.12 6.26
CA HIS A 109 -5.95 -14.60 5.39
C HIS A 109 -5.95 -14.02 3.96
N GLN A 110 -6.43 -12.80 3.82
CA GLN A 110 -6.45 -12.07 2.54
C GLN A 110 -5.09 -11.41 2.25
N THR A 111 -4.01 -12.20 2.30
CA THR A 111 -2.63 -11.71 2.18
C THR A 111 -2.38 -11.05 0.82
N GLY A 112 -2.89 -11.62 -0.27
CA GLY A 112 -2.78 -11.04 -1.61
C GLY A 112 -3.67 -9.80 -1.84
N TRP A 113 -4.53 -9.46 -0.89
CA TRP A 113 -5.49 -8.36 -0.95
C TRP A 113 -5.13 -7.25 0.03
N THR A 114 -5.21 -7.51 1.31
CA THR A 114 -4.93 -6.53 2.37
C THR A 114 -3.43 -6.41 2.66
N GLY A 115 -2.63 -7.40 2.33
CA GLY A 115 -1.18 -7.38 2.52
C GLY A 115 -0.43 -6.28 1.76
N VAL A 116 -1.10 -5.57 0.83
CA VAL A 116 -0.57 -4.33 0.21
C VAL A 116 -0.19 -3.25 1.24
N ILE A 117 -0.68 -3.36 2.49
CA ILE A 117 -0.28 -2.50 3.60
C ILE A 117 1.24 -2.53 3.83
N ALA A 118 1.88 -3.66 3.63
CA ALA A 118 3.33 -3.78 3.79
C ALA A 118 4.08 -2.86 2.81
N ASP A 119 3.60 -2.75 1.58
CA ASP A 119 4.18 -1.82 0.60
C ASP A 119 3.90 -0.36 0.97
N LEU A 120 2.72 -0.03 1.49
CA LEU A 120 2.43 1.33 1.98
C LEU A 120 3.38 1.73 3.11
N ILE A 121 3.59 0.85 4.10
CA ILE A 121 4.53 1.10 5.21
C ILE A 121 5.94 1.32 4.66
N ARG A 122 6.38 0.45 3.77
CA ARG A 122 7.70 0.53 3.14
C ARG A 122 7.91 1.85 2.39
N ARG A 123 6.93 2.26 1.59
CA ARG A 123 6.97 3.53 0.82
C ARG A 123 6.86 4.76 1.70
N ARG A 124 6.08 4.68 2.77
CA ARG A 124 5.81 5.80 3.67
C ARG A 124 6.95 6.08 4.65
N HIS A 125 7.65 5.03 5.09
CA HIS A 125 8.68 5.10 6.13
C HIS A 125 10.06 4.64 5.66
N GLY A 126 10.18 4.19 4.41
CA GLY A 126 11.43 3.79 3.77
C GLY A 126 11.76 4.68 2.57
N ASP A 127 13.03 4.73 2.23
CA ASP A 127 13.50 5.39 1.01
C ASP A 127 13.36 4.43 -0.18
N VAL A 128 12.13 4.19 -0.61
CA VAL A 128 11.84 3.16 -1.61
C VAL A 128 10.82 3.64 -2.64
N GLU A 129 11.15 3.41 -3.90
CA GLU A 129 10.25 3.69 -5.03
C GLU A 129 8.91 2.93 -4.91
N SER A 130 7.83 3.54 -5.41
CA SER A 130 6.55 2.84 -5.53
C SER A 130 6.67 1.66 -6.50
N LEU A 131 5.87 0.60 -6.29
CA LEU A 131 5.83 -0.54 -7.21
C LEU A 131 5.55 -0.10 -8.67
N GLY A 132 4.69 0.90 -8.85
CA GLY A 132 4.40 1.46 -10.18
C GLY A 132 5.60 2.11 -10.84
N ASP A 133 6.47 2.77 -10.08
CA ASP A 133 7.71 3.37 -10.59
C ASP A 133 8.75 2.29 -10.92
N VAL A 134 8.86 1.28 -10.09
CA VAL A 134 9.71 0.10 -10.35
C VAL A 134 9.29 -0.59 -11.67
N ILE A 135 8.00 -0.87 -11.83
CA ILE A 135 7.45 -1.48 -13.04
C ILE A 135 7.74 -0.60 -14.25
N ARG A 136 7.49 0.71 -14.16
CA ARG A 136 7.77 1.66 -15.25
C ARG A 136 9.24 1.64 -15.62
N ARG A 137 10.15 1.68 -14.65
CA ARG A 137 11.59 1.64 -14.90
C ARG A 137 12.02 0.36 -15.60
N ILE A 138 11.49 -0.79 -15.18
CA ILE A 138 11.77 -2.09 -15.81
C ILE A 138 11.22 -2.14 -17.25
N SER A 139 9.99 -1.65 -17.48
CA SER A 139 9.35 -1.65 -18.80
C SER A 139 9.97 -0.67 -19.78
N MET A 140 10.67 0.37 -19.30
CA MET A 140 11.36 1.36 -20.13
C MET A 140 12.88 1.08 -20.22
N ALA A 141 13.40 0.08 -19.52
CA ALA A 141 14.78 -0.33 -19.65
C ALA A 141 15.03 -0.86 -21.08
N PRO A 142 16.13 -0.47 -21.74
CA PRO A 142 16.48 -1.05 -23.03
C PRO A 142 16.64 -2.57 -22.88
N GLU A 143 16.21 -3.31 -23.90
CA GLU A 143 16.42 -4.76 -23.92
C GLU A 143 17.90 -5.08 -23.69
N PRO A 144 18.23 -6.12 -22.92
CA PRO A 144 19.61 -6.55 -22.72
C PRO A 144 20.18 -6.91 -24.11
N THR A 145 21.24 -6.23 -24.49
CA THR A 145 21.97 -6.56 -25.73
C THR A 145 22.39 -8.02 -25.67
N ALA A 146 22.02 -8.78 -26.68
CA ALA A 146 22.44 -10.18 -26.78
C ALA A 146 23.97 -10.25 -26.63
N PRO A 147 24.49 -11.24 -25.89
CA PRO A 147 25.96 -11.42 -25.81
C PRO A 147 26.53 -11.60 -27.19
N GLU A 148 27.60 -10.86 -27.50
CA GLU A 148 28.31 -11.04 -28.77
C GLU A 148 28.72 -12.52 -28.93
N PRO A 149 28.55 -13.10 -30.12
CA PRO A 149 28.95 -14.48 -30.36
C PRO A 149 30.45 -14.60 -30.10
N THR A 150 30.80 -15.37 -29.09
CA THR A 150 32.20 -15.73 -28.80
C THR A 150 32.78 -16.37 -30.05
N ALA A 151 33.83 -15.77 -30.62
CA ALA A 151 34.53 -16.30 -31.75
C ALA A 151 34.91 -17.75 -31.47
N ALA A 152 34.27 -18.68 -32.17
CA ALA A 152 34.56 -20.10 -32.09
C ALA A 152 36.04 -20.32 -32.47
N GLY A 153 36.77 -20.95 -31.55
CA GLY A 153 38.17 -21.23 -31.67
C GLY A 153 38.53 -21.87 -33.01
N GLN A 154 39.53 -21.33 -33.64
CA GLN A 154 40.18 -21.92 -34.78
C GLN A 154 40.67 -23.31 -34.40
N ALA A 155 40.16 -24.34 -35.07
CA ALA A 155 40.67 -25.70 -34.94
C ALA A 155 42.12 -25.71 -35.48
N GLU A 156 43.08 -25.91 -34.58
CA GLU A 156 44.45 -26.23 -34.95
C GLU A 156 44.45 -27.60 -35.66
N THR A 157 44.77 -27.59 -36.92
CA THR A 157 45.15 -28.80 -37.68
C THR A 157 46.60 -29.13 -37.32
N VAL A 158 46.78 -30.20 -36.57
CA VAL A 158 48.09 -30.82 -36.31
C VAL A 158 48.47 -31.70 -37.47
N PRO A 159 49.75 -31.66 -37.93
CA PRO A 159 50.26 -32.40 -39.08
C PRO A 159 50.34 -33.91 -38.91
#